data_bcc2486acddc133148193444be46c289
#
_entry.id   bcc2486acddc133148193444be46c289
#
_cell.length_a   1.000
_cell.length_b   1.000
_cell.length_c   1.000
_cell.angle_alpha   90.00
_cell.angle_beta   90.00
_cell.angle_gamma   90.00
#
_symmetry.space_group_name_H-M   'P 1'
#
loop_
_entity.id
_entity.type
_entity.pdbx_description
1 polymer ?
#
loop_
_entity_poly.entity_id
_entity_poly.type
_entity_poly.pdbx_seq_one_letter_code
_entity_poly.pdbx_strand_id
1 'polypeptide(L)'
;MAPPPRVPSSPPSSAELRSLVLDYLCHSGYVNTARALARGSSPRLDADGDEIMSATLDSAPLPEDALQEARKREEIRRHLLLGEVDAATDLLAREFPSVLSGEGQMPAPASSQSTYVPRTSVDPAHLVLNLRIQAFIEACRTRPPPGSPETDTTSSDAPQPTPRLSEEELIAKGTKLYALAKRLPNARDRRTYEEELGHVSALLLYRPPEDERSLAKYMSQARRAAVAEQINSAILYRMGRPVISRLEYYTRYTSTIWSFMHDLRIKAKPGAPVPPTKPADGGALQQGKATVPEEQPVPQFSIQDFLDARS
;
A
#
# COMPACT_ATOMS: atom_id res chain seq x y z
N MET A 1 39.58 11.52 8.16
CA MET A 1 38.42 11.76 7.26
C MET A 1 38.29 10.52 6.39
N ALA A 2 37.27 9.69 6.63
CA ALA A 2 37.06 8.46 5.84
C ALA A 2 36.68 8.85 4.40
N PRO A 3 37.16 8.14 3.36
CA PRO A 3 36.79 8.42 1.99
C PRO A 3 35.28 8.22 1.84
N PRO A 4 34.60 9.06 1.02
CA PRO A 4 33.14 8.90 0.80
C PRO A 4 32.89 7.51 0.19
N PRO A 5 31.75 6.87 0.54
CA PRO A 5 31.38 5.59 -0.02
C PRO A 5 31.32 5.71 -1.54
N ARG A 6 32.04 4.85 -2.24
CA ARG A 6 32.03 4.80 -3.71
C ARG A 6 30.64 4.32 -4.14
N VAL A 7 29.93 5.18 -4.82
CA VAL A 7 28.67 4.79 -5.50
C VAL A 7 29.07 3.75 -6.57
N PRO A 8 28.46 2.57 -6.60
CA PRO A 8 28.72 1.61 -7.67
C PRO A 8 28.35 2.28 -9.01
N SER A 9 29.33 2.37 -9.89
CA SER A 9 29.19 3.07 -11.19
C SER A 9 28.55 2.20 -12.28
N SER A 10 28.15 0.96 -11.95
CA SER A 10 27.51 0.05 -12.87
C SER A 10 25.98 0.18 -12.77
N PRO A 11 25.25 0.18 -13.90
CA PRO A 11 23.80 0.12 -13.88
C PRO A 11 23.35 -1.19 -13.20
N PRO A 12 22.14 -1.19 -12.57
CA PRO A 12 21.61 -2.39 -11.92
C PRO A 12 21.45 -3.52 -12.94
N SER A 13 21.83 -4.72 -12.54
CA SER A 13 21.70 -5.92 -13.37
C SER A 13 20.21 -6.31 -13.54
N SER A 14 19.90 -7.04 -14.60
CA SER A 14 18.56 -7.63 -14.81
C SER A 14 18.08 -8.44 -13.61
N ALA A 15 18.97 -9.19 -12.96
CA ALA A 15 18.67 -10.00 -11.78
C ALA A 15 18.28 -9.13 -10.57
N GLU A 16 19.00 -8.02 -10.34
CA GLU A 16 18.68 -7.07 -9.27
C GLU A 16 17.32 -6.38 -9.49
N LEU A 17 17.07 -5.91 -10.72
CA LEU A 17 15.78 -5.32 -11.08
C LEU A 17 14.63 -6.31 -10.88
N ARG A 18 14.81 -7.55 -11.35
CA ARG A 18 13.85 -8.63 -11.13
C ARG A 18 13.62 -8.90 -9.64
N SER A 19 14.66 -8.98 -8.84
CA SER A 19 14.56 -9.17 -7.39
C SER A 19 13.74 -8.05 -6.72
N LEU A 20 13.92 -6.79 -7.15
CA LEU A 20 13.12 -5.66 -6.65
C LEU A 20 11.65 -5.78 -7.01
N VAL A 21 11.34 -6.19 -8.25
CA VAL A 21 9.95 -6.38 -8.69
C VAL A 21 9.30 -7.53 -7.95
N LEU A 22 9.99 -8.66 -7.78
CA LEU A 22 9.48 -9.80 -7.01
C LEU A 22 9.25 -9.45 -5.54
N ASP A 23 10.17 -8.71 -4.92
CA ASP A 23 10.01 -8.19 -3.56
C ASP A 23 8.74 -7.34 -3.44
N TYR A 24 8.52 -6.41 -4.37
CA TYR A 24 7.31 -5.57 -4.41
C TYR A 24 6.03 -6.41 -4.56
N LEU A 25 6.02 -7.37 -5.49
CA LEU A 25 4.85 -8.22 -5.73
C LEU A 25 4.49 -9.06 -4.51
N CYS A 26 5.48 -9.69 -3.87
CA CYS A 26 5.27 -10.47 -2.64
C CYS A 26 4.83 -9.58 -1.48
N HIS A 27 5.43 -8.39 -1.35
CA HIS A 27 5.08 -7.43 -0.30
C HIS A 27 3.63 -6.96 -0.43
N SER A 28 3.20 -6.66 -1.65
CA SER A 28 1.84 -6.16 -1.96
C SER A 28 0.79 -7.27 -2.06
N GLY A 29 1.18 -8.56 -1.92
CA GLY A 29 0.28 -9.71 -1.98
C GLY A 29 -0.09 -10.15 -3.41
N TYR A 30 0.61 -9.69 -4.45
CA TYR A 30 0.37 -10.13 -5.84
C TYR A 30 1.03 -11.48 -6.13
N VAL A 31 0.64 -12.53 -5.38
CA VAL A 31 1.32 -13.83 -5.37
C VAL A 31 1.28 -14.54 -6.72
N ASN A 32 0.16 -14.49 -7.42
CA ASN A 32 0.02 -15.13 -8.72
C ASN A 32 0.94 -14.47 -9.76
N THR A 33 1.02 -13.14 -9.75
CA THR A 33 1.91 -12.36 -10.61
C THR A 33 3.38 -12.62 -10.27
N ALA A 34 3.72 -12.67 -8.97
CA ALA A 34 5.07 -12.99 -8.52
C ALA A 34 5.50 -14.38 -8.99
N ARG A 35 4.60 -15.37 -8.87
CA ARG A 35 4.86 -16.73 -9.34
C ARG A 35 5.01 -16.82 -10.86
N ALA A 36 4.16 -16.13 -11.61
CA ALA A 36 4.26 -16.05 -13.06
C ALA A 36 5.58 -15.41 -13.51
N LEU A 37 5.97 -14.31 -12.89
CA LEU A 37 7.25 -13.64 -13.16
C LEU A 37 8.44 -14.54 -12.81
N ALA A 38 8.39 -15.25 -11.67
CA ALA A 38 9.43 -16.17 -11.26
C ALA A 38 9.62 -17.31 -12.26
N ARG A 39 8.51 -17.88 -12.80
CA ARG A 39 8.53 -18.95 -13.80
C ARG A 39 8.97 -18.45 -15.18
N GLY A 40 8.48 -17.31 -15.62
CA GLY A 40 8.79 -16.74 -16.94
C GLY A 40 10.23 -16.29 -17.11
N SER A 41 10.98 -16.26 -16.04
CA SER A 41 12.40 -15.87 -16.04
C SER A 41 13.34 -17.05 -15.75
N SER A 42 12.83 -18.29 -15.81
CA SER A 42 13.68 -19.49 -15.79
C SER A 42 14.55 -19.52 -17.05
N PRO A 43 15.80 -20.01 -16.97
CA PRO A 43 16.65 -20.11 -18.15
C PRO A 43 15.92 -20.89 -19.23
N ARG A 44 15.83 -20.32 -20.42
CA ARG A 44 15.32 -21.03 -21.61
C ARG A 44 16.48 -21.85 -22.16
N LEU A 45 16.21 -23.13 -22.34
CA LEU A 45 17.04 -23.98 -23.19
C LEU A 45 16.89 -23.51 -24.64
N ASP A 46 17.98 -23.39 -25.37
CA ASP A 46 17.89 -23.18 -26.80
C ASP A 46 17.43 -24.44 -27.53
N ALA A 47 17.26 -24.36 -28.87
CA ALA A 47 16.78 -25.47 -29.69
C ALA A 47 17.72 -26.66 -29.67
N ASP A 48 18.96 -26.50 -29.26
CA ASP A 48 20.01 -27.54 -29.21
C ASP A 48 20.18 -28.13 -27.79
N GLY A 49 19.38 -27.67 -26.81
CA GLY A 49 19.39 -28.19 -25.44
C GLY A 49 20.53 -27.63 -24.57
N ASP A 50 21.32 -26.71 -25.09
CA ASP A 50 22.31 -25.99 -24.32
C ASP A 50 21.62 -24.90 -23.49
N GLU A 51 21.93 -24.85 -22.20
CA GLU A 51 21.53 -23.74 -21.34
C GLU A 51 22.14 -22.46 -21.91
N ILE A 52 21.29 -21.58 -22.43
CA ILE A 52 21.73 -20.21 -22.70
C ILE A 52 22.20 -19.67 -21.37
N MET A 53 23.52 -19.70 -21.17
CA MET A 53 24.20 -19.12 -19.99
C MET A 53 23.92 -17.61 -19.92
N SER A 54 22.69 -17.24 -19.69
CA SER A 54 22.35 -16.02 -18.97
C SER A 54 22.44 -16.34 -17.48
N ALA A 55 23.46 -17.09 -17.16
CA ALA A 55 23.77 -17.56 -15.83
C ALA A 55 24.40 -16.42 -15.05
N THR A 56 23.58 -15.60 -14.44
CA THR A 56 23.91 -15.13 -13.11
C THR A 56 23.07 -15.91 -12.13
N LEU A 57 23.70 -16.87 -11.53
CA LEU A 57 23.28 -17.90 -10.59
C LEU A 57 22.68 -17.38 -9.26
N ASP A 58 22.08 -16.18 -9.21
CA ASP A 58 21.49 -15.61 -7.99
C ASP A 58 19.96 -15.53 -8.03
N SER A 59 19.32 -16.31 -8.88
CA SER A 59 17.86 -16.48 -8.82
C SER A 59 17.51 -17.58 -7.81
N ALA A 60 17.75 -17.32 -6.53
CA ALA A 60 17.19 -18.19 -5.50
C ALA A 60 15.68 -18.29 -5.71
N PRO A 61 15.13 -19.52 -5.77
CA PRO A 61 13.68 -19.69 -5.90
C PRO A 61 13.01 -18.97 -4.75
N LEU A 62 11.86 -18.33 -5.04
CA LEU A 62 11.06 -17.70 -3.98
C LEU A 62 10.73 -18.77 -2.93
N PRO A 63 11.03 -18.55 -1.64
CA PRO A 63 10.69 -19.50 -0.59
C PRO A 63 9.19 -19.75 -0.58
N GLU A 64 8.77 -21.00 -0.62
CA GLU A 64 7.34 -21.35 -0.66
C GLU A 64 6.60 -20.83 0.59
N ASP A 65 7.27 -20.82 1.73
CA ASP A 65 6.73 -20.26 2.98
C ASP A 65 6.41 -18.76 2.84
N ALA A 66 7.27 -17.99 2.17
CA ALA A 66 7.05 -16.57 1.92
C ALA A 66 5.86 -16.36 0.95
N LEU A 67 5.67 -17.25 -0.03
CA LEU A 67 4.53 -17.20 -0.93
C LEU A 67 3.23 -17.59 -0.23
N GLN A 68 3.25 -18.58 0.66
CA GLN A 68 2.07 -18.97 1.45
C GLN A 68 1.65 -17.84 2.39
N GLU A 69 2.60 -17.21 3.06
CA GLU A 69 2.34 -16.04 3.90
C GLU A 69 1.76 -14.87 3.09
N ALA A 70 2.36 -14.58 1.94
CA ALA A 70 1.84 -13.53 1.05
C ALA A 70 0.41 -13.82 0.59
N ARG A 71 0.05 -15.11 0.33
CA ARG A 71 -1.32 -15.53 0.02
C ARG A 71 -2.31 -15.26 1.15
N LYS A 72 -1.94 -15.59 2.38
CA LYS A 72 -2.80 -15.31 3.54
C LYS A 72 -3.07 -13.81 3.68
N ARG A 73 -2.05 -12.97 3.45
CA ARG A 73 -2.19 -11.50 3.45
C ARG A 73 -3.05 -11.00 2.29
N GLU A 74 -2.87 -11.58 1.08
CA GLU A 74 -3.70 -11.29 -0.09
C GLU A 74 -5.18 -11.61 0.17
N GLU A 75 -5.48 -12.75 0.79
CA GLU A 75 -6.84 -13.17 1.11
C GLU A 75 -7.50 -12.22 2.11
N ILE A 76 -6.81 -11.85 3.20
CA ILE A 76 -7.29 -10.83 4.15
C ILE A 76 -7.56 -9.51 3.43
N ARG A 77 -6.62 -9.05 2.59
CA ARG A 77 -6.77 -7.83 1.80
C ARG A 77 -7.98 -7.91 0.87
N ARG A 78 -8.18 -9.03 0.19
CA ARG A 78 -9.32 -9.25 -0.71
C ARG A 78 -10.66 -9.12 0.03
N HIS A 79 -10.81 -9.76 1.19
CA HIS A 79 -12.01 -9.63 2.02
C HIS A 79 -12.26 -8.18 2.43
N LEU A 80 -11.23 -7.45 2.86
CA LEU A 80 -11.37 -6.03 3.22
C LEU A 80 -11.79 -5.17 2.02
N LEU A 81 -11.23 -5.40 0.83
CA LEU A 81 -11.60 -4.67 -0.39
C LEU A 81 -13.02 -4.98 -0.86
N LEU A 82 -13.52 -6.19 -0.62
CA LEU A 82 -14.91 -6.58 -0.88
C LEU A 82 -15.88 -6.06 0.18
N GLY A 83 -15.38 -5.57 1.33
CA GLY A 83 -16.21 -5.10 2.44
C GLY A 83 -16.62 -6.21 3.41
N GLU A 84 -16.07 -7.41 3.25
CA GLU A 84 -16.30 -8.58 4.11
C GLU A 84 -15.40 -8.51 5.36
N VAL A 85 -15.60 -7.45 6.17
CA VAL A 85 -14.68 -7.09 7.26
C VAL A 85 -14.65 -8.14 8.37
N ASP A 86 -15.80 -8.76 8.68
CA ASP A 86 -15.88 -9.79 9.72
C ASP A 86 -15.07 -11.04 9.28
N ALA A 87 -15.23 -11.50 8.04
CA ALA A 87 -14.44 -12.61 7.48
C ALA A 87 -12.93 -12.30 7.47
N ALA A 88 -12.55 -11.07 7.10
CA ALA A 88 -11.16 -10.62 7.16
C ALA A 88 -10.62 -10.63 8.59
N THR A 89 -11.42 -10.22 9.57
CA THR A 89 -11.04 -10.18 10.99
C THR A 89 -10.86 -11.58 11.56
N ASP A 90 -11.75 -12.51 11.23
CA ASP A 90 -11.66 -13.90 11.65
C ASP A 90 -10.42 -14.58 11.04
N LEU A 91 -10.17 -14.35 9.77
CA LEU A 91 -8.98 -14.86 9.08
C LEU A 91 -7.70 -14.27 9.70
N LEU A 92 -7.67 -12.96 9.97
CA LEU A 92 -6.55 -12.29 10.63
C LEU A 92 -6.29 -12.87 12.03
N ALA A 93 -7.34 -13.09 12.84
CA ALA A 93 -7.22 -13.65 14.18
C ALA A 93 -6.69 -15.11 14.15
N ARG A 94 -7.05 -15.87 13.13
CA ARG A 94 -6.62 -17.27 12.95
C ARG A 94 -5.19 -17.37 12.45
N GLU A 95 -4.84 -16.61 11.42
CA GLU A 95 -3.55 -16.75 10.74
C GLU A 95 -2.44 -15.88 11.37
N PHE A 96 -2.81 -14.74 11.97
CA PHE A 96 -1.89 -13.77 12.57
C PHE A 96 -2.39 -13.26 13.93
N PRO A 97 -2.57 -14.15 14.93
CA PRO A 97 -3.20 -13.79 16.21
C PRO A 97 -2.47 -12.67 16.97
N SER A 98 -1.15 -12.60 16.87
CA SER A 98 -0.33 -11.57 17.51
C SER A 98 -0.63 -10.14 17.05
N VAL A 99 -1.28 -9.97 15.88
CA VAL A 99 -1.60 -8.65 15.32
C VAL A 99 -2.70 -7.97 16.13
N LEU A 100 -3.72 -8.72 16.54
CA LEU A 100 -4.87 -8.17 17.27
C LEU A 100 -4.75 -8.32 18.80
N SER A 101 -4.04 -9.34 19.30
CA SER A 101 -3.85 -9.54 20.75
C SER A 101 -2.78 -8.63 21.34
N GLY A 102 -1.84 -8.19 20.54
CA GLY A 102 -0.65 -7.49 21.02
C GLY A 102 0.33 -8.39 21.79
N GLU A 103 -0.02 -9.66 21.96
CA GLU A 103 0.84 -10.64 22.57
C GLU A 103 1.91 -11.08 21.57
N GLY A 104 3.14 -11.06 21.99
CA GLY A 104 4.29 -11.41 21.18
C GLY A 104 5.42 -10.43 21.42
N GLN A 105 6.62 -10.98 21.46
CA GLN A 105 7.83 -10.20 21.59
C GLN A 105 7.93 -9.34 20.31
N MET A 106 7.93 -7.99 20.47
CA MET A 106 8.32 -7.12 19.38
C MET A 106 9.63 -7.63 18.82
N PRO A 107 9.75 -7.94 17.54
CA PRO A 107 11.03 -8.34 16.99
C PRO A 107 12.03 -7.25 17.34
N ALA A 108 13.12 -7.63 17.98
CA ALA A 108 14.22 -6.72 18.24
C ALA A 108 14.62 -6.09 16.88
N PRO A 109 14.80 -4.78 16.80
CA PRO A 109 15.21 -4.16 15.56
C PRO A 109 16.45 -4.88 15.08
N ALA A 110 16.35 -5.56 13.93
CA ALA A 110 17.51 -6.23 13.33
C ALA A 110 18.60 -5.17 13.18
N SER A 111 19.67 -5.37 13.91
CA SER A 111 20.80 -4.45 13.96
C SER A 111 21.21 -4.06 12.54
N SER A 112 21.22 -2.77 12.26
CA SER A 112 21.72 -2.09 11.05
C SER A 112 20.77 -1.80 9.88
N GLN A 113 19.53 -2.23 9.87
CA GLN A 113 18.59 -1.69 8.89
C GLN A 113 17.78 -0.56 9.54
N SER A 114 17.75 0.61 8.92
CA SER A 114 16.98 1.76 9.38
C SER A 114 15.55 1.31 9.69
N THR A 115 15.17 1.35 10.96
CA THR A 115 13.83 0.94 11.40
C THR A 115 12.82 1.91 10.80
N TYR A 116 12.18 1.50 9.73
CA TYR A 116 11.12 2.31 9.13
C TYR A 116 9.92 2.33 10.06
N VAL A 117 9.55 3.52 10.49
CA VAL A 117 8.36 3.73 11.31
C VAL A 117 7.13 3.69 10.38
N PRO A 118 6.15 2.79 10.63
CA PRO A 118 4.93 2.74 9.83
C PRO A 118 4.20 4.08 9.83
N ARG A 119 3.66 4.49 8.68
CA ARG A 119 2.86 5.74 8.57
C ARG A 119 1.53 5.65 9.32
N THR A 120 1.00 4.46 9.49
CA THR A 120 -0.24 4.16 10.21
C THR A 120 0.06 3.40 11.48
N SER A 121 -0.77 3.57 12.49
CA SER A 121 -0.61 2.85 13.75
C SER A 121 -0.71 1.34 13.54
N VAL A 122 0.24 0.61 14.13
CA VAL A 122 0.26 -0.86 14.22
C VAL A 122 -0.15 -1.34 15.62
N ASP A 123 -0.67 -0.43 16.46
CA ASP A 123 -1.20 -0.75 17.78
C ASP A 123 -2.47 -1.60 17.64
N PRO A 124 -2.57 -2.75 18.32
CA PRO A 124 -3.73 -3.64 18.27
C PRO A 124 -5.05 -2.93 18.58
N ALA A 125 -5.07 -2.01 19.55
CA ALA A 125 -6.28 -1.29 19.92
C ALA A 125 -6.80 -0.42 18.77
N HIS A 126 -5.89 0.24 18.04
CA HIS A 126 -6.22 1.01 16.85
C HIS A 126 -6.66 0.12 15.69
N LEU A 127 -6.00 -1.02 15.48
CA LEU A 127 -6.37 -1.97 14.42
C LEU A 127 -7.77 -2.53 14.63
N VAL A 128 -8.07 -2.99 15.85
CA VAL A 128 -9.40 -3.49 16.21
C VAL A 128 -10.45 -2.41 16.03
N LEU A 129 -10.17 -1.18 16.45
CA LEU A 129 -11.11 -0.08 16.32
C LEU A 129 -11.37 0.26 14.85
N ASN A 130 -10.33 0.36 14.03
CA ASN A 130 -10.46 0.67 12.59
C ASN A 130 -11.23 -0.44 11.83
N LEU A 131 -10.96 -1.72 12.13
CA LEU A 131 -11.74 -2.83 11.57
C LEU A 131 -13.21 -2.73 11.95
N ARG A 132 -13.53 -2.45 13.20
CA ARG A 132 -14.92 -2.33 13.67
C ARG A 132 -15.61 -1.09 13.10
N ILE A 133 -14.91 0.03 12.96
CA ILE A 133 -15.44 1.22 12.26
C ILE A 133 -15.75 0.85 10.81
N GLN A 134 -14.85 0.15 10.13
CA GLN A 134 -15.10 -0.27 8.75
C GLN A 134 -16.29 -1.24 8.66
N ALA A 135 -16.40 -2.22 9.55
CA ALA A 135 -17.53 -3.14 9.62
C ALA A 135 -18.86 -2.40 9.86
N PHE A 136 -18.83 -1.35 10.68
CA PHE A 136 -20.02 -0.50 10.89
C PHE A 136 -20.40 0.28 9.63
N ILE A 137 -19.43 0.86 8.92
CA ILE A 137 -19.63 1.56 7.65
C ILE A 137 -20.26 0.62 6.62
N GLU A 138 -19.74 -0.61 6.49
CA GLU A 138 -20.30 -1.59 5.56
C GLU A 138 -21.72 -2.01 5.95
N ALA A 139 -22.02 -2.13 7.24
CA ALA A 139 -23.35 -2.44 7.75
C ALA A 139 -24.37 -1.32 7.47
N CYS A 140 -23.92 -0.06 7.39
CA CYS A 140 -24.77 1.07 7.01
C CYS A 140 -25.06 1.14 5.50
N ARG A 141 -24.36 0.37 4.67
CA ARG A 141 -24.50 0.40 3.21
C ARG A 141 -25.85 -0.10 2.76
N THR A 142 -26.45 0.61 1.82
CA THR A 142 -27.74 0.21 1.21
C THR A 142 -27.58 -0.34 -0.21
N ARG A 143 -26.48 0.02 -0.88
CA ARG A 143 -26.14 -0.46 -2.24
C ARG A 143 -24.87 -1.30 -2.22
N PRO A 144 -24.77 -2.31 -3.09
CA PRO A 144 -23.51 -3.05 -3.23
C PRO A 144 -22.38 -2.11 -3.67
N PRO A 145 -21.13 -2.38 -3.25
CA PRO A 145 -20.00 -1.57 -3.65
C PRO A 145 -19.76 -1.68 -5.16
N PRO A 146 -19.25 -0.59 -5.80
CA PRO A 146 -18.86 -0.64 -7.19
C PRO A 146 -17.76 -1.70 -7.39
N GLY A 147 -17.93 -2.58 -8.38
CA GLY A 147 -17.00 -3.68 -8.67
C GLY A 147 -17.31 -5.00 -7.96
N SER A 148 -18.39 -5.09 -7.19
CA SER A 148 -18.97 -6.39 -6.83
C SER A 148 -19.40 -7.09 -8.12
N PRO A 149 -19.12 -8.41 -8.28
CA PRO A 149 -19.63 -9.14 -9.43
C PRO A 149 -21.15 -8.96 -9.46
N GLU A 150 -21.62 -8.24 -10.46
CA GLU A 150 -23.04 -8.22 -10.76
C GLU A 150 -23.37 -9.68 -11.14
N THR A 151 -24.06 -10.36 -10.23
CA THR A 151 -24.74 -11.58 -10.62
C THR A 151 -25.84 -11.12 -11.59
N ASP A 152 -25.59 -11.33 -12.88
CA ASP A 152 -26.61 -11.34 -13.92
C ASP A 152 -27.69 -12.38 -13.52
N THR A 153 -28.58 -11.98 -12.62
CA THR A 153 -29.66 -12.81 -12.13
C THR A 153 -30.85 -12.71 -13.06
N THR A 154 -30.79 -13.47 -14.15
CA THR A 154 -32.00 -14.01 -14.78
C THR A 154 -32.38 -15.39 -14.23
N SER A 155 -31.74 -15.89 -13.18
CA SER A 155 -32.12 -17.15 -12.52
C SER A 155 -32.78 -16.87 -11.18
N SER A 156 -33.94 -17.50 -10.98
CA SER A 156 -34.83 -17.41 -9.80
C SER A 156 -34.25 -17.99 -8.50
N ASP A 157 -32.95 -18.19 -8.43
CA ASP A 157 -32.21 -18.69 -7.26
C ASP A 157 -31.24 -17.61 -6.75
N ALA A 158 -31.78 -16.40 -6.56
CA ALA A 158 -31.01 -15.27 -6.04
C ALA A 158 -30.53 -15.62 -4.62
N PRO A 159 -29.19 -15.44 -4.32
CA PRO A 159 -28.72 -15.52 -2.94
C PRO A 159 -29.51 -14.53 -2.11
N GLN A 160 -30.11 -15.03 -1.03
CA GLN A 160 -30.89 -14.24 -0.09
C GLN A 160 -30.09 -12.99 0.30
N PRO A 161 -30.68 -11.78 0.23
CA PRO A 161 -29.99 -10.58 0.67
C PRO A 161 -29.56 -10.79 2.12
N THR A 162 -28.27 -10.61 2.40
CA THR A 162 -27.76 -10.68 3.77
C THR A 162 -28.68 -9.89 4.69
N PRO A 163 -29.15 -10.45 5.82
CA PRO A 163 -30.11 -9.79 6.67
C PRO A 163 -29.56 -8.43 7.09
N ARG A 164 -30.21 -7.38 6.63
CA ARG A 164 -29.82 -6.01 7.00
C ARG A 164 -30.04 -5.86 8.50
N LEU A 165 -29.03 -5.35 9.19
CA LEU A 165 -29.13 -5.05 10.61
C LEU A 165 -30.26 -4.05 10.84
N SER A 166 -31.00 -4.24 11.93
CA SER A 166 -32.02 -3.28 12.36
C SER A 166 -31.35 -1.96 12.77
N GLU A 167 -32.12 -0.89 12.78
CA GLU A 167 -31.62 0.42 13.19
C GLU A 167 -31.11 0.39 14.64
N GLU A 168 -31.79 -0.35 15.51
CA GLU A 168 -31.41 -0.54 16.91
C GLU A 168 -30.04 -1.26 17.03
N GLU A 169 -29.82 -2.28 16.21
CA GLU A 169 -28.53 -3.00 16.17
C GLU A 169 -27.38 -2.12 15.67
N LEU A 170 -27.66 -1.26 14.67
CA LEU A 170 -26.67 -0.29 14.18
C LEU A 170 -26.35 0.77 15.25
N ILE A 171 -27.35 1.30 15.95
CA ILE A 171 -27.13 2.23 17.07
C ILE A 171 -26.32 1.56 18.19
N ALA A 172 -26.65 0.31 18.53
CA ALA A 172 -25.90 -0.45 19.53
C ALA A 172 -24.44 -0.70 19.11
N LYS A 173 -24.19 -1.01 17.83
CA LYS A 173 -22.82 -1.11 17.29
C LYS A 173 -22.10 0.24 17.39
N GLY A 174 -22.71 1.34 17.00
CA GLY A 174 -22.15 2.68 17.11
C GLY A 174 -21.77 3.04 18.55
N THR A 175 -22.66 2.78 19.51
CA THR A 175 -22.38 3.01 20.95
C THR A 175 -21.17 2.22 21.44
N LYS A 176 -21.03 0.95 21.00
CA LYS A 176 -19.85 0.12 21.33
C LYS A 176 -18.56 0.70 20.77
N LEU A 177 -18.59 1.32 19.58
CA LEU A 177 -17.42 1.98 18.99
C LEU A 177 -16.96 3.16 19.84
N TYR A 178 -17.87 4.03 20.29
CA TYR A 178 -17.52 5.12 21.20
C TYR A 178 -16.93 4.62 22.53
N ALA A 179 -17.49 3.54 23.08
CA ALA A 179 -16.93 2.94 24.30
C ALA A 179 -15.50 2.41 24.11
N LEU A 180 -15.20 1.85 22.93
CA LEU A 180 -13.85 1.40 22.58
C LEU A 180 -12.89 2.58 22.39
N ALA A 181 -13.30 3.62 21.67
CA ALA A 181 -12.48 4.80 21.46
C ALA A 181 -12.09 5.46 22.79
N LYS A 182 -13.02 5.55 23.75
CA LYS A 182 -12.77 6.09 25.10
C LYS A 182 -11.74 5.27 25.92
N ARG A 183 -11.55 3.98 25.60
CA ARG A 183 -10.58 3.12 26.28
C ARG A 183 -9.15 3.30 25.79
N LEU A 184 -8.92 4.03 24.70
CA LEU A 184 -7.58 4.27 24.20
C LEU A 184 -6.75 5.05 25.24
N PRO A 185 -5.48 4.69 25.47
CA PRO A 185 -4.65 5.28 26.51
C PRO A 185 -4.33 6.75 26.23
N ASN A 186 -4.12 7.10 24.96
CA ASN A 186 -3.70 8.43 24.55
C ASN A 186 -4.91 9.37 24.34
N ALA A 187 -4.89 10.54 24.99
CA ALA A 187 -5.96 11.53 24.89
C ALA A 187 -6.11 12.13 23.47
N ARG A 188 -5.01 12.28 22.73
CA ARG A 188 -5.03 12.76 21.35
C ARG A 188 -5.74 11.76 20.44
N ASP A 189 -5.43 10.48 20.59
CA ASP A 189 -6.04 9.42 19.78
C ASP A 189 -7.52 9.30 20.08
N ARG A 190 -7.91 9.37 21.38
CA ARG A 190 -9.33 9.39 21.77
C ARG A 190 -10.09 10.50 21.05
N ARG A 191 -9.58 11.74 21.07
CA ARG A 191 -10.20 12.87 20.40
C ARG A 191 -10.33 12.65 18.90
N THR A 192 -9.28 12.18 18.24
CA THR A 192 -9.28 11.91 16.80
C THR A 192 -10.34 10.86 16.43
N TYR A 193 -10.44 9.78 17.21
CA TYR A 193 -11.46 8.76 16.96
C TYR A 193 -12.87 9.22 17.31
N GLU A 194 -13.06 10.04 18.35
CA GLU A 194 -14.36 10.62 18.67
C GLU A 194 -14.85 11.56 17.57
N GLU A 195 -13.97 12.37 16.99
CA GLU A 195 -14.28 13.21 15.82
C GLU A 195 -14.64 12.36 14.59
N GLU A 196 -13.87 11.32 14.31
CA GLU A 196 -14.14 10.39 13.21
C GLU A 196 -15.48 9.67 13.42
N LEU A 197 -15.75 9.17 14.61
CA LEU A 197 -17.01 8.49 14.96
C LEU A 197 -18.20 9.44 14.86
N GLY A 198 -18.03 10.72 15.19
CA GLY A 198 -19.05 11.75 14.99
C GLY A 198 -19.48 11.84 13.52
N HIS A 199 -18.51 11.84 12.60
CA HIS A 199 -18.82 11.83 11.16
C HIS A 199 -19.39 10.50 10.68
N VAL A 200 -18.85 9.37 11.15
CA VAL A 200 -19.32 8.04 10.75
C VAL A 200 -20.73 7.77 11.26
N SER A 201 -21.10 8.26 12.44
CA SER A 201 -22.45 8.13 12.98
C SER A 201 -23.49 8.85 12.12
N ALA A 202 -23.10 9.87 11.37
CA ALA A 202 -24.00 10.55 10.44
C ALA A 202 -24.52 9.64 9.31
N LEU A 203 -23.87 8.49 9.04
CA LEU A 203 -24.36 7.47 8.09
C LEU A 203 -25.73 6.92 8.48
N LEU A 204 -26.10 6.97 9.76
CA LEU A 204 -27.42 6.54 10.24
C LEU A 204 -28.54 7.53 9.91
N LEU A 205 -28.19 8.80 9.69
CA LEU A 205 -29.15 9.89 9.48
C LEU A 205 -29.58 10.01 8.02
N TYR A 206 -28.77 9.53 7.08
CA TYR A 206 -29.01 9.66 5.65
C TYR A 206 -29.40 8.30 5.05
N ARG A 207 -30.45 8.27 4.21
CA ARG A 207 -30.88 7.05 3.51
C ARG A 207 -31.26 7.36 2.07
N PRO A 208 -30.47 6.90 1.11
CA PRO A 208 -29.22 6.12 1.21
C PRO A 208 -28.02 6.99 1.59
N PRO A 209 -27.12 6.50 2.44
CA PRO A 209 -25.94 7.27 2.87
C PRO A 209 -24.91 7.47 1.74
N GLU A 210 -24.96 6.66 0.68
CA GLU A 210 -24.08 6.75 -0.48
C GLU A 210 -24.27 8.02 -1.32
N ASP A 211 -25.46 8.62 -1.27
CA ASP A 211 -25.78 9.81 -2.05
C ASP A 211 -25.31 11.11 -1.37
N GLU A 212 -24.92 11.04 -0.09
CA GLU A 212 -24.45 12.21 0.65
C GLU A 212 -22.94 12.47 0.39
N ARG A 213 -22.64 13.60 -0.26
CA ARG A 213 -21.24 13.96 -0.63
C ARG A 213 -20.30 14.06 0.55
N SER A 214 -20.75 14.54 1.70
CA SER A 214 -19.95 14.69 2.90
C SER A 214 -19.49 13.35 3.47
N LEU A 215 -20.26 12.29 3.22
CA LEU A 215 -20.04 10.93 3.68
C LEU A 215 -19.38 10.02 2.63
N ALA A 216 -19.31 10.44 1.37
CA ALA A 216 -18.78 9.66 0.26
C ALA A 216 -17.35 9.12 0.52
N LYS A 217 -16.51 9.89 1.23
CA LYS A 217 -15.16 9.45 1.59
C LYS A 217 -15.14 8.19 2.46
N TYR A 218 -16.13 8.01 3.35
CA TYR A 218 -16.24 6.83 4.21
C TYR A 218 -16.73 5.60 3.44
N MET A 219 -17.56 5.82 2.42
CA MET A 219 -18.09 4.78 1.55
C MET A 219 -17.17 4.41 0.37
N SER A 220 -16.03 5.09 0.25
CA SER A 220 -15.12 4.95 -0.89
C SER A 220 -14.29 3.66 -0.82
N GLN A 221 -13.93 3.11 -1.99
CA GLN A 221 -12.98 2.01 -2.11
C GLN A 221 -11.59 2.39 -1.57
N ALA A 222 -11.22 3.67 -1.65
CA ALA A 222 -9.96 4.18 -1.10
C ALA A 222 -9.87 3.98 0.42
N ARG A 223 -10.99 4.11 1.16
CA ARG A 223 -11.00 3.84 2.59
C ARG A 223 -10.78 2.35 2.90
N ARG A 224 -11.42 1.45 2.17
CA ARG A 224 -11.17 0.01 2.30
C ARG A 224 -9.72 -0.33 2.04
N ALA A 225 -9.15 0.25 0.97
CA ALA A 225 -7.74 0.07 0.64
C ALA A 225 -6.81 0.60 1.74
N ALA A 226 -7.14 1.73 2.37
CA ALA A 226 -6.36 2.28 3.49
C ALA A 226 -6.38 1.37 4.72
N VAL A 227 -7.54 0.78 5.07
CA VAL A 227 -7.64 -0.20 6.16
C VAL A 227 -6.87 -1.48 5.81
N ALA A 228 -7.00 -1.98 4.59
CA ALA A 228 -6.28 -3.17 4.13
C ALA A 228 -4.75 -2.96 4.17
N GLU A 229 -4.27 -1.78 3.78
CA GLU A 229 -2.85 -1.42 3.84
C GLU A 229 -2.36 -1.32 5.29
N GLN A 230 -3.16 -0.75 6.18
CA GLN A 230 -2.83 -0.71 7.61
C GLN A 230 -2.69 -2.11 8.19
N ILE A 231 -3.61 -3.01 7.90
CA ILE A 231 -3.56 -4.41 8.37
C ILE A 231 -2.34 -5.14 7.79
N ASN A 232 -2.07 -5.02 6.49
CA ASN A 232 -0.89 -5.59 5.86
C ASN A 232 0.41 -5.08 6.52
N SER A 233 0.50 -3.77 6.77
CA SER A 233 1.63 -3.15 7.46
C SER A 233 1.81 -3.70 8.88
N ALA A 234 0.71 -3.89 9.61
CA ALA A 234 0.74 -4.45 10.97
C ALA A 234 1.20 -5.91 10.99
N ILE A 235 0.74 -6.73 10.03
CA ILE A 235 1.19 -8.13 9.88
C ILE A 235 2.71 -8.15 9.64
N LEU A 236 3.20 -7.43 8.64
CA LEU A 236 4.62 -7.38 8.30
C LEU A 236 5.47 -6.90 9.48
N TYR A 237 5.01 -5.85 10.18
CA TYR A 237 5.68 -5.33 11.35
C TYR A 237 5.80 -6.36 12.47
N ARG A 238 4.71 -7.08 12.78
CA ARG A 238 4.70 -8.14 13.81
C ARG A 238 5.57 -9.34 13.45
N MET A 239 5.76 -9.58 12.16
CA MET A 239 6.66 -10.63 11.66
C MET A 239 8.12 -10.19 11.58
N GLY A 240 8.46 -8.96 11.95
CA GLY A 240 9.80 -8.41 11.84
C GLY A 240 10.25 -8.17 10.39
N ARG A 241 9.29 -8.06 9.46
CA ARG A 241 9.58 -7.78 8.05
C ARG A 241 9.46 -6.28 7.76
N PRO A 242 10.17 -5.77 6.74
CA PRO A 242 9.99 -4.39 6.28
C PRO A 242 8.53 -4.11 5.93
N VAL A 243 7.99 -3.00 6.45
CA VAL A 243 6.60 -2.58 6.23
C VAL A 243 6.37 -2.04 4.82
N ILE A 244 7.44 -1.65 4.14
CA ILE A 244 7.44 -1.21 2.73
C ILE A 244 8.38 -2.06 1.91
N SER A 245 8.07 -2.24 0.63
CA SER A 245 8.97 -2.93 -0.30
C SER A 245 10.23 -2.12 -0.56
N ARG A 246 11.33 -2.81 -0.97
CA ARG A 246 12.57 -2.14 -1.34
C ARG A 246 12.38 -1.15 -2.50
N LEU A 247 11.52 -1.50 -3.47
CA LEU A 247 11.20 -0.62 -4.59
C LEU A 247 10.55 0.67 -4.12
N GLU A 248 9.56 0.58 -3.24
CA GLU A 248 8.89 1.74 -2.66
C GLU A 248 9.86 2.58 -1.79
N TYR A 249 10.72 1.92 -1.02
CA TYR A 249 11.75 2.60 -0.24
C TYR A 249 12.69 3.42 -1.14
N TYR A 250 13.20 2.83 -2.23
CA TYR A 250 14.07 3.54 -3.15
C TYR A 250 13.36 4.71 -3.85
N THR A 251 12.11 4.50 -4.25
CA THR A 251 11.29 5.56 -4.85
C THR A 251 11.11 6.75 -3.89
N ARG A 252 10.73 6.48 -2.64
CA ARG A 252 10.57 7.52 -1.63
C ARG A 252 11.88 8.23 -1.30
N TYR A 253 12.95 7.47 -1.18
CA TYR A 253 14.29 8.00 -0.92
C TYR A 253 14.77 8.92 -2.05
N THR A 254 14.60 8.49 -3.29
CA THR A 254 14.94 9.28 -4.47
C THR A 254 14.11 10.57 -4.51
N SER A 255 12.79 10.48 -4.33
CA SER A 255 11.92 11.65 -4.30
C SER A 255 12.33 12.65 -3.21
N THR A 256 12.71 12.15 -2.04
CA THR A 256 13.16 13.01 -0.93
C THR A 256 14.49 13.71 -1.25
N ILE A 257 15.47 12.98 -1.82
CA ILE A 257 16.75 13.56 -2.24
C ILE A 257 16.52 14.69 -3.26
N TRP A 258 15.69 14.42 -4.28
CA TRP A 258 15.40 15.41 -5.31
C TRP A 258 14.70 16.65 -4.74
N SER A 259 13.75 16.48 -3.81
CA SER A 259 13.12 17.62 -3.13
C SER A 259 14.13 18.45 -2.36
N PHE A 260 15.04 17.83 -1.60
CA PHE A 260 16.10 18.55 -0.92
C PHE A 260 17.06 19.28 -1.88
N MET A 261 17.44 18.63 -2.99
CA MET A 261 18.28 19.26 -3.99
C MET A 261 17.61 20.49 -4.62
N HIS A 262 16.30 20.40 -4.88
CA HIS A 262 15.51 21.51 -5.37
C HIS A 262 15.45 22.67 -4.34
N ASP A 263 15.10 22.36 -3.10
CA ASP A 263 14.93 23.36 -2.02
C ASP A 263 16.25 24.07 -1.70
N LEU A 264 17.36 23.33 -1.73
CA LEU A 264 18.71 23.88 -1.54
C LEU A 264 19.27 24.56 -2.80
N ARG A 265 18.50 24.61 -3.90
CA ARG A 265 18.91 25.17 -5.18
C ARG A 265 20.25 24.62 -5.69
N ILE A 266 20.45 23.32 -5.51
CA ILE A 266 21.66 22.65 -6.01
C ILE A 266 21.61 22.67 -7.53
N LYS A 267 22.71 23.09 -8.14
CA LYS A 267 22.85 23.12 -9.59
C LYS A 267 23.30 21.77 -10.10
N ALA A 268 22.65 21.28 -11.15
CA ALA A 268 23.07 20.06 -11.83
C ALA A 268 24.38 20.28 -12.58
N LYS A 269 25.30 19.33 -12.48
CA LYS A 269 26.51 19.34 -13.33
C LYS A 269 26.12 19.15 -14.80
N PRO A 270 26.82 19.76 -15.75
CA PRO A 270 26.60 19.50 -17.18
C PRO A 270 26.66 18.00 -17.49
N GLY A 271 25.64 17.46 -18.16
CA GLY A 271 25.54 16.04 -18.48
C GLY A 271 25.04 15.12 -17.35
N ALA A 272 24.70 15.66 -16.17
CA ALA A 272 24.05 14.86 -15.14
C ALA A 272 22.61 14.48 -15.57
N PRO A 273 22.14 13.25 -15.27
CA PRO A 273 20.76 12.88 -15.50
C PRO A 273 19.86 13.70 -14.57
N VAL A 274 19.11 14.61 -15.17
CA VAL A 274 18.13 15.47 -14.47
C VAL A 274 16.73 14.94 -14.76
N PRO A 275 15.80 14.94 -13.79
CA PRO A 275 14.42 14.56 -14.05
C PRO A 275 13.82 15.41 -15.17
N PRO A 276 12.95 14.85 -16.02
CA PRO A 276 12.23 15.63 -17.01
C PRO A 276 11.38 16.70 -16.31
N THR A 277 11.47 17.93 -16.81
CA THR A 277 10.58 19.03 -16.41
C THR A 277 9.37 19.04 -17.31
N LYS A 278 8.16 19.22 -16.75
CA LYS A 278 7.01 19.61 -17.56
C LYS A 278 7.33 20.92 -18.28
N PRO A 279 7.08 21.03 -19.60
CA PRO A 279 7.07 22.34 -20.23
C PRO A 279 6.05 23.20 -19.47
N ALA A 280 6.48 24.37 -19.00
CA ALA A 280 5.56 25.32 -18.39
C ALA A 280 4.44 25.61 -19.40
N ASP A 281 3.18 25.37 -19.03
CA ASP A 281 2.01 25.67 -19.84
C ASP A 281 2.13 27.12 -20.35
N GLY A 282 2.30 27.30 -21.64
CA GLY A 282 2.19 28.62 -22.33
C GLY A 282 3.49 29.30 -22.77
N GLY A 283 4.66 28.68 -22.67
CA GLY A 283 5.91 29.24 -23.20
C GLY A 283 6.18 28.81 -24.63
N ALA A 284 5.94 29.69 -25.59
CA ALA A 284 6.30 29.51 -26.99
C ALA A 284 7.75 29.04 -27.15
N LEU A 285 7.96 28.05 -28.02
CA LEU A 285 9.25 27.59 -28.54
C LEU A 285 10.16 28.76 -28.90
N GLN A 286 11.01 29.21 -28.02
CA GLN A 286 12.15 30.03 -28.41
C GLN A 286 13.25 29.12 -28.94
N GLN A 287 13.16 28.78 -30.21
CA GLN A 287 14.32 28.44 -31.03
C GLN A 287 15.21 29.69 -31.12
N GLY A 288 16.32 29.67 -30.40
CA GLY A 288 17.23 30.77 -30.54
C GLY A 288 18.50 30.65 -29.73
N LYS A 289 19.60 30.33 -30.39
CA LYS A 289 21.00 30.47 -29.98
C LYS A 289 21.53 29.53 -28.90
N ALA A 290 22.49 28.74 -29.32
CA ALA A 290 23.43 28.00 -28.45
C ALA A 290 24.18 29.00 -27.56
N THR A 291 23.60 29.29 -26.40
CA THR A 291 24.27 29.92 -25.28
C THR A 291 24.73 28.78 -24.36
N VAL A 292 25.95 28.94 -23.84
CA VAL A 292 26.59 28.09 -22.82
C VAL A 292 25.51 27.62 -21.83
N PRO A 293 25.40 26.31 -21.51
CA PRO A 293 24.37 25.82 -20.60
C PRO A 293 24.56 26.51 -19.24
N GLU A 294 23.70 27.49 -18.96
CA GLU A 294 23.63 28.13 -17.66
C GLU A 294 23.26 27.04 -16.65
N GLU A 295 24.04 26.89 -15.60
CA GLU A 295 23.80 25.92 -14.53
C GLU A 295 22.43 26.17 -13.89
N GLN A 296 21.41 25.45 -14.37
CA GLN A 296 20.06 25.56 -13.84
C GLN A 296 19.89 24.77 -12.55
N PRO A 297 19.11 25.28 -11.58
CA PRO A 297 18.79 24.54 -10.37
C PRO A 297 18.05 23.25 -10.73
N VAL A 298 18.29 22.20 -9.96
CA VAL A 298 17.59 20.91 -10.12
C VAL A 298 16.08 21.13 -10.06
N PRO A 299 15.31 20.64 -11.04
CA PRO A 299 13.85 20.79 -11.05
C PRO A 299 13.17 19.97 -9.93
N GLN A 300 11.95 20.34 -9.59
CA GLN A 300 11.13 19.54 -8.69
C GLN A 300 10.84 18.17 -9.33
N PHE A 301 11.10 17.09 -8.59
CA PHE A 301 10.87 15.74 -9.06
C PHE A 301 9.43 15.28 -8.78
N SER A 302 8.75 14.82 -9.82
CA SER A 302 7.49 14.10 -9.73
C SER A 302 7.68 12.74 -10.42
N ILE A 303 7.41 11.67 -9.69
CA ILE A 303 7.50 10.31 -10.25
C ILE A 303 6.46 10.11 -11.36
N GLN A 304 5.29 10.73 -11.24
CA GLN A 304 4.24 10.64 -12.26
C GLN A 304 4.70 11.29 -13.55
N ASP A 305 5.25 12.51 -13.48
CA ASP A 305 5.76 13.21 -14.65
C ASP A 305 6.93 12.46 -15.31
N PHE A 306 7.74 11.77 -14.50
CA PHE A 306 8.82 10.91 -14.99
C PHE A 306 8.29 9.70 -15.77
N LEU A 307 7.22 9.06 -15.30
CA LEU A 307 6.61 7.93 -15.98
C LEU A 307 5.91 8.36 -17.26
N ASP A 308 5.18 9.48 -17.23
CA ASP A 308 4.45 10.01 -18.37
C ASP A 308 5.37 10.53 -19.48
N ALA A 309 6.58 10.99 -19.14
CA ALA A 309 7.56 11.49 -20.13
C ALA A 309 8.21 10.39 -20.98
N ARG A 310 8.05 9.11 -20.62
CA ARG A 310 8.63 7.96 -21.35
C ARG A 310 7.63 7.17 -22.18
N SER A 311 6.36 7.51 -22.11
CA SER A 311 5.32 6.94 -22.97
C SER A 311 5.09 7.84 -24.19
#